data_c0362701f38c05285fdef047d377aae8
#
_entry.id   c0362701f38c05285fdef047d377aae8
#
_cell.length_a   1.000
_cell.length_b   1.000
_cell.length_c   1.000
_cell.angle_alpha   90.00
_cell.angle_beta   90.00
_cell.angle_gamma   90.00
#
_symmetry.space_group_name_H-M   'P 1'
#
loop_
_entity.id
_entity.type
_entity.pdbx_description
1 polymer ?
#
loop_
_entity_poly.entity_id
_entity_poly.type
_entity_poly.pdbx_seq_one_letter_code
_entity_poly.pdbx_strand_id
1 'polypeptide(L)'
;MIQNKYPGLISNFRKGYKELVKGDFFGIAKKSKPLLELGLVDRLNIYAKTKDENIIFLDDEKWIFDDLEKIVHYSNKFYTEKWNYGKSPKNSLNIKKKFDAGNFSVSIGLKNNIVKDIKINGDYFSLKKIQDFENAFIGVKYNYESFLEVAKQIKVKEYFYKLKTTEFLQLFFDKPVKKRISKPDYLKIDTENLNKETKKIKALLNQHNLHTVCQEASCPNQLECFSHKTATFMILGTHCTRNCSFCDVTHADPQPVDKGEAANILKAANLMDLKHVVITSVTRDDLSDYGSNQFVECIKLLKKERPNMTVEVLIPDFMGDYDSIKKVVDAAPDVINHNVETVKRLYVGFRDNALYSRSMDLLKTVKAINSNMLTKSGIMVGIGERPTEVLELMDDLRDAQCDIMTIGQYLQPSKEHLEVTEYVSLEQFEEYKKQAKIKGFKYIASGPMVRSSYQALKQFEGE
;
A
#
# COMPACT_ATOMS: atom_id res chain seq x y z
N MET A 1 -0.91 39.15 -21.21
CA MET A 1 -2.18 38.55 -20.72
C MET A 1 -2.11 37.02 -20.54
N ILE A 2 -1.65 36.29 -21.55
CA ILE A 2 -1.52 34.81 -21.52
C ILE A 2 -0.52 34.32 -20.46
N GLN A 3 0.65 34.98 -20.38
CA GLN A 3 1.71 34.60 -19.43
C GLN A 3 1.29 34.71 -17.97
N ASN A 4 0.45 35.69 -17.59
CA ASN A 4 -0.06 35.86 -16.24
C ASN A 4 -1.14 34.83 -15.89
N LYS A 5 -1.88 34.35 -16.90
CA LYS A 5 -2.94 33.33 -16.70
C LYS A 5 -2.40 31.91 -16.69
N TYR A 6 -1.30 31.67 -17.40
CA TYR A 6 -0.68 30.36 -17.56
C TYR A 6 0.84 30.46 -17.42
N PRO A 7 1.38 30.50 -16.19
CA PRO A 7 2.81 30.61 -15.96
C PRO A 7 3.56 29.44 -16.61
N GLY A 8 4.59 29.76 -17.36
CA GLY A 8 5.41 28.75 -18.05
C GLY A 8 4.90 28.29 -19.42
N LEU A 9 3.67 28.66 -19.83
CA LEU A 9 3.12 28.25 -21.12
C LEU A 9 4.01 28.72 -22.31
N ILE A 10 4.39 29.98 -22.30
CA ILE A 10 5.27 30.57 -23.33
C ILE A 10 6.65 29.90 -23.33
N SER A 11 7.19 29.62 -22.15
CA SER A 11 8.47 28.91 -22.04
C SER A 11 8.38 27.49 -22.61
N ASN A 12 7.28 26.80 -22.36
CA ASN A 12 7.07 25.45 -22.89
C ASN A 12 6.86 25.45 -24.40
N PHE A 13 6.08 26.41 -24.91
CA PHE A 13 5.90 26.62 -26.35
C PHE A 13 7.23 26.92 -27.03
N ARG A 14 8.02 27.87 -26.48
CA ARG A 14 9.35 28.25 -27.01
C ARG A 14 10.30 27.05 -27.05
N LYS A 15 10.31 26.23 -26.01
CA LYS A 15 11.11 25.00 -25.95
C LYS A 15 10.65 23.99 -27.03
N GLY A 16 9.35 23.78 -27.17
CA GLY A 16 8.78 22.92 -28.21
C GLY A 16 9.14 23.37 -29.60
N TYR A 17 9.03 24.66 -29.88
CA TYR A 17 9.40 25.25 -31.18
C TYR A 17 10.90 25.13 -31.51
N LYS A 18 11.78 25.37 -30.50
CA LYS A 18 13.23 25.16 -30.69
C LYS A 18 13.57 23.69 -31.01
N GLU A 19 12.91 22.75 -30.43
CA GLU A 19 13.08 21.33 -30.71
C GLU A 19 12.59 20.96 -32.12
N LEU A 20 11.45 21.55 -32.54
CA LEU A 20 10.92 21.38 -33.90
C LEU A 20 11.95 21.81 -34.94
N VAL A 21 12.52 23.02 -34.77
CA VAL A 21 13.54 23.56 -35.66
C VAL A 21 14.80 22.71 -35.70
N LYS A 22 15.16 22.05 -34.60
CA LYS A 22 16.29 21.12 -34.51
C LYS A 22 15.99 19.71 -35.00
N GLY A 23 14.73 19.42 -35.37
CA GLY A 23 14.30 18.09 -35.74
C GLY A 23 14.18 17.11 -34.56
N ASP A 24 14.23 17.62 -33.34
CA ASP A 24 14.02 16.81 -32.13
C ASP A 24 12.52 16.66 -31.83
N PHE A 25 11.91 15.73 -32.53
CA PHE A 25 10.48 15.47 -32.43
C PHE A 25 10.06 14.90 -31.05
N PHE A 26 10.95 14.27 -30.34
CA PHE A 26 10.68 13.73 -28.98
C PHE A 26 10.52 14.86 -27.95
N GLY A 27 11.37 15.86 -28.04
CA GLY A 27 11.27 17.07 -27.22
C GLY A 27 9.98 17.85 -27.47
N ILE A 28 9.51 17.93 -28.72
CA ILE A 28 8.27 18.59 -29.09
C ILE A 28 7.05 17.93 -28.45
N ALA A 29 6.91 16.60 -28.56
CA ALA A 29 5.79 15.87 -28.01
C ALA A 29 5.65 16.09 -26.50
N LYS A 30 6.76 16.03 -25.78
CA LYS A 30 6.80 16.22 -24.31
C LYS A 30 6.47 17.67 -23.90
N LYS A 31 6.91 18.66 -24.68
CA LYS A 31 6.79 20.09 -24.33
C LYS A 31 5.48 20.72 -24.81
N SER A 32 4.85 20.16 -25.83
CA SER A 32 3.55 20.64 -26.34
C SER A 32 2.34 20.00 -25.64
N LYS A 33 2.53 18.94 -24.85
CA LYS A 33 1.44 18.31 -24.08
C LYS A 33 0.61 19.31 -23.24
N PRO A 34 1.22 20.25 -22.47
CA PRO A 34 0.47 21.23 -21.72
C PRO A 34 -0.40 22.15 -22.59
N LEU A 35 0.03 22.43 -23.83
CA LEU A 35 -0.73 23.23 -24.79
C LEU A 35 -1.97 22.49 -25.29
N LEU A 36 -1.85 21.21 -25.55
CA LEU A 36 -2.94 20.35 -25.96
C LEU A 36 -3.96 20.12 -24.82
N GLU A 37 -3.47 19.88 -23.60
CA GLU A 37 -4.31 19.67 -22.40
C GLU A 37 -5.12 20.93 -22.03
N LEU A 38 -4.61 22.11 -22.34
CA LEU A 38 -5.30 23.38 -22.08
C LEU A 38 -6.29 23.78 -23.19
N GLY A 39 -6.37 23.06 -24.31
CA GLY A 39 -7.24 23.39 -25.43
C GLY A 39 -6.98 24.79 -26.02
N LEU A 40 -5.74 25.30 -25.90
CA LEU A 40 -5.39 26.69 -26.22
C LEU A 40 -4.92 26.89 -27.66
N VAL A 41 -4.81 25.82 -28.42
CA VAL A 41 -4.32 25.87 -29.82
C VAL A 41 -5.15 26.86 -30.67
N ASP A 42 -6.47 26.89 -30.46
CA ASP A 42 -7.40 27.74 -31.18
C ASP A 42 -7.44 29.21 -30.67
N ARG A 43 -6.64 29.54 -29.64
CA ARG A 43 -6.70 30.86 -28.96
C ARG A 43 -5.34 31.55 -28.85
N LEU A 44 -4.31 30.96 -29.43
CA LEU A 44 -2.95 31.49 -29.32
C LEU A 44 -2.59 32.30 -30.56
N ASN A 45 -2.80 33.61 -30.52
CA ASN A 45 -2.17 34.56 -31.42
C ASN A 45 -0.71 34.78 -30.97
N ILE A 46 0.09 33.73 -31.06
CA ILE A 46 1.49 33.78 -30.62
C ILE A 46 2.37 33.43 -31.82
N TYR A 47 3.23 34.34 -32.16
CA TYR A 47 4.20 34.22 -33.22
C TYR A 47 5.59 34.04 -32.64
N ALA A 48 6.25 32.96 -32.99
CA ALA A 48 7.63 32.76 -32.63
C ALA A 48 8.51 32.88 -33.87
N LYS A 49 9.04 34.04 -34.12
CA LYS A 49 10.09 34.21 -35.08
C LYS A 49 11.43 34.16 -34.38
N THR A 50 12.19 33.12 -34.66
CA THR A 50 13.55 33.01 -34.15
C THR A 50 14.54 33.57 -35.15
N LYS A 51 14.72 34.87 -35.16
CA LYS A 51 16.03 35.45 -35.48
C LYS A 51 16.60 35.87 -34.14
N ASP A 52 17.77 35.45 -33.82
CA ASP A 52 18.52 35.84 -32.61
C ASP A 52 17.90 35.42 -31.25
N GLU A 53 17.33 34.21 -31.19
CA GLU A 53 16.78 33.62 -29.96
C GLU A 53 15.59 34.34 -29.32
N ASN A 54 15.07 35.43 -29.88
CA ASN A 54 13.92 36.16 -29.35
C ASN A 54 12.61 35.64 -29.92
N ILE A 55 11.59 35.54 -29.06
CA ILE A 55 10.21 35.31 -29.51
C ILE A 55 9.56 36.66 -29.70
N ILE A 56 9.09 36.89 -30.91
CA ILE A 56 8.33 38.09 -31.29
C ILE A 56 6.87 37.66 -31.39
N PHE A 57 5.98 38.36 -30.67
CA PHE A 57 4.54 38.20 -30.80
C PHE A 57 4.08 39.12 -31.93
N LEU A 58 3.50 38.58 -32.98
CA LEU A 58 2.99 39.34 -34.13
C LEU A 58 1.48 39.14 -34.17
N ASP A 59 0.77 40.14 -34.69
CA ASP A 59 -0.70 40.14 -34.82
C ASP A 59 -1.18 39.40 -36.08
N ASP A 60 -0.29 39.00 -36.96
CA ASP A 60 -0.66 38.32 -38.21
C ASP A 60 -0.71 36.79 -38.01
N GLU A 61 -1.91 36.26 -38.07
CA GLU A 61 -2.30 34.99 -37.50
C GLU A 61 -2.00 33.75 -38.34
N LYS A 62 -2.00 33.90 -39.67
CA LYS A 62 -2.01 32.74 -40.57
C LYS A 62 -0.79 31.83 -40.42
N TRP A 63 0.35 32.42 -40.23
CA TRP A 63 1.62 31.69 -40.10
C TRP A 63 1.73 30.94 -38.78
N ILE A 64 1.16 31.46 -37.71
CA ILE A 64 1.11 30.82 -36.40
C ILE A 64 0.24 29.56 -36.44
N PHE A 65 -0.91 29.68 -37.08
CA PHE A 65 -1.82 28.53 -37.18
C PHE A 65 -1.16 27.37 -37.91
N ASP A 66 -0.44 27.62 -38.98
CA ASP A 66 0.27 26.61 -39.76
C ASP A 66 1.33 25.87 -38.90
N ASP A 67 2.06 26.59 -38.07
CA ASP A 67 3.07 25.99 -37.21
C ASP A 67 2.46 25.31 -35.96
N LEU A 68 1.42 25.89 -35.38
CA LEU A 68 0.67 25.27 -34.29
C LEU A 68 -0.02 23.99 -34.75
N GLU A 69 -0.64 24.00 -35.94
CA GLU A 69 -1.23 22.78 -36.51
C GLU A 69 -0.17 21.71 -36.76
N LYS A 70 1.01 22.06 -37.23
CA LYS A 70 2.13 21.10 -37.35
C LYS A 70 2.57 20.55 -35.99
N ILE A 71 2.71 21.41 -34.97
CA ILE A 71 3.07 21.00 -33.62
C ILE A 71 2.01 20.06 -33.06
N VAL A 72 0.72 20.39 -33.21
CA VAL A 72 -0.39 19.55 -32.78
C VAL A 72 -0.42 18.23 -33.53
N HIS A 73 -0.25 18.29 -34.86
CA HIS A 73 -0.21 17.10 -35.71
C HIS A 73 0.92 16.15 -35.28
N TYR A 74 2.13 16.64 -35.12
CA TYR A 74 3.26 15.82 -34.68
C TYR A 74 3.12 15.36 -33.24
N SER A 75 2.64 16.22 -32.35
CA SER A 75 2.39 15.86 -30.97
C SER A 75 1.38 14.71 -30.89
N ASN A 76 0.23 14.84 -31.54
CA ASN A 76 -0.78 13.77 -31.59
C ASN A 76 -0.23 12.47 -32.18
N LYS A 77 0.57 12.58 -33.25
CA LYS A 77 1.24 11.42 -33.84
C LYS A 77 2.17 10.73 -32.90
N PHE A 78 2.96 11.48 -32.11
CA PHE A 78 3.95 10.94 -31.17
C PHE A 78 3.32 10.39 -29.89
N TYR A 79 2.08 10.80 -29.53
CA TYR A 79 1.32 10.25 -28.43
C TYR A 79 0.52 9.00 -28.81
N THR A 80 0.43 8.64 -30.10
CA THR A 80 -0.30 7.44 -30.50
C THR A 80 0.51 6.16 -30.23
N GLU A 81 -0.16 5.11 -29.76
CA GLU A 81 0.43 3.76 -29.69
C GLU A 81 1.00 3.33 -31.05
N LYS A 82 0.35 3.72 -32.14
CA LYS A 82 0.78 3.41 -33.50
C LYS A 82 2.14 4.06 -33.84
N TRP A 83 2.43 5.23 -33.32
CA TRP A 83 3.75 5.86 -33.50
C TRP A 83 4.79 5.22 -32.59
N ASN A 84 4.47 5.09 -31.32
CA ASN A 84 5.41 4.60 -30.32
C ASN A 84 5.73 3.11 -30.48
N TYR A 85 4.79 2.31 -31.04
CA TYR A 85 4.91 0.87 -31.12
C TYR A 85 4.56 0.26 -32.51
N GLY A 86 3.98 1.02 -33.44
CA GLY A 86 3.37 0.51 -34.68
C GLY A 86 4.18 0.66 -35.97
N LYS A 87 5.21 1.48 -35.98
CA LYS A 87 6.11 1.72 -37.12
C LYS A 87 7.54 1.95 -36.69
N SER A 88 8.04 1.15 -35.82
CA SER A 88 9.48 1.00 -35.79
C SER A 88 9.87 0.28 -37.05
N PRO A 89 10.74 0.81 -37.91
CA PRO A 89 11.29 0.07 -39.00
C PRO A 89 12.04 -1.10 -38.41
N LYS A 90 11.64 -2.35 -38.66
CA LYS A 90 12.27 -3.58 -38.13
C LYS A 90 12.86 -3.40 -36.72
N ASN A 91 12.12 -2.77 -35.85
CA ASN A 91 12.65 -2.23 -34.61
C ASN A 91 12.39 -3.21 -33.51
N SER A 92 13.38 -3.95 -33.32
CA SER A 92 13.71 -4.55 -32.06
C SER A 92 14.18 -3.45 -31.10
N LEU A 93 13.62 -3.44 -29.91
CA LEU A 93 14.30 -2.85 -28.77
C LEU A 93 15.64 -3.59 -28.64
N ASN A 94 16.74 -2.88 -28.79
CA ASN A 94 18.06 -3.46 -28.63
C ASN A 94 18.57 -3.19 -27.21
N ILE A 95 18.66 -4.24 -26.42
CA ILE A 95 19.05 -4.18 -25.03
C ILE A 95 20.41 -4.88 -24.87
N LYS A 96 21.37 -4.24 -24.19
CA LYS A 96 22.64 -4.84 -23.86
C LYS A 96 22.86 -4.75 -22.37
N LYS A 97 23.10 -5.89 -21.73
CA LYS A 97 23.45 -5.95 -20.29
C LYS A 97 24.49 -7.03 -20.04
N LYS A 98 25.33 -6.82 -19.02
CA LYS A 98 26.35 -7.76 -18.56
C LYS A 98 25.94 -8.33 -17.21
N PHE A 99 26.02 -9.64 -17.07
CA PHE A 99 25.82 -10.40 -15.84
C PHE A 99 27.00 -11.36 -15.62
N ASP A 100 27.05 -11.99 -14.47
CA ASP A 100 28.04 -13.05 -14.21
C ASP A 100 27.93 -14.24 -15.19
N ALA A 101 26.76 -14.42 -15.79
CA ALA A 101 26.49 -15.43 -16.80
C ALA A 101 27.03 -15.08 -18.20
N GLY A 102 27.52 -13.84 -18.42
CA GLY A 102 28.01 -13.35 -19.71
C GLY A 102 27.38 -12.02 -20.14
N ASN A 103 27.74 -11.56 -21.34
CA ASN A 103 27.15 -10.38 -21.97
C ASN A 103 25.93 -10.82 -22.78
N PHE A 104 24.82 -10.10 -22.63
CA PHE A 104 23.59 -10.36 -23.35
C PHE A 104 23.25 -9.17 -24.26
N SER A 105 22.91 -9.47 -25.51
CA SER A 105 22.37 -8.52 -26.47
C SER A 105 21.04 -9.07 -26.99
N VAL A 106 19.95 -8.44 -26.61
CA VAL A 106 18.60 -8.86 -26.96
C VAL A 106 17.99 -7.87 -27.94
N SER A 107 17.48 -8.40 -29.05
CA SER A 107 16.65 -7.67 -30.00
C SER A 107 15.23 -8.18 -29.92
N ILE A 108 14.26 -7.30 -29.64
CA ILE A 108 12.86 -7.69 -29.47
C ILE A 108 11.94 -6.82 -30.34
N GLY A 109 11.15 -7.45 -31.19
CA GLY A 109 10.13 -6.81 -32.03
C GLY A 109 8.76 -6.85 -31.36
N LEU A 110 8.12 -5.68 -31.21
CA LEU A 110 6.81 -5.54 -30.58
C LEU A 110 5.75 -5.06 -31.58
N LYS A 111 4.55 -5.61 -31.48
CA LYS A 111 3.34 -5.11 -32.16
C LYS A 111 2.18 -5.11 -31.18
N ASN A 112 1.60 -3.93 -30.91
CA ASN A 112 0.53 -3.76 -29.93
C ASN A 112 0.90 -4.29 -28.54
N ASN A 113 2.14 -4.01 -28.10
CA ASN A 113 2.70 -4.48 -26.82
C ASN A 113 2.78 -6.02 -26.69
N ILE A 114 2.78 -6.75 -27.82
CA ILE A 114 2.94 -8.21 -27.89
C ILE A 114 4.25 -8.51 -28.62
N VAL A 115 5.03 -9.44 -28.08
CA VAL A 115 6.29 -9.90 -28.68
C VAL A 115 6.00 -10.61 -30.01
N LYS A 116 6.58 -10.14 -31.09
CA LYS A 116 6.48 -10.73 -32.43
C LYS A 116 7.72 -11.52 -32.83
N ASP A 117 8.84 -11.04 -32.38
CA ASP A 117 10.12 -11.73 -32.51
C ASP A 117 11.03 -11.34 -31.35
N ILE A 118 11.94 -12.21 -31.01
CA ILE A 118 12.98 -12.01 -29.99
C ILE A 118 14.22 -12.76 -30.39
N LYS A 119 15.38 -12.11 -30.29
CA LYS A 119 16.69 -12.70 -30.53
C LYS A 119 17.63 -12.39 -29.39
N ILE A 120 18.26 -13.42 -28.84
CA ILE A 120 19.17 -13.32 -27.71
C ILE A 120 20.56 -13.76 -28.16
N ASN A 121 21.47 -12.81 -28.27
CA ASN A 121 22.89 -13.04 -28.64
C ASN A 121 23.79 -12.67 -27.45
N GLY A 122 24.97 -13.25 -27.43
CA GLY A 122 25.94 -12.94 -26.36
C GLY A 122 27.06 -13.97 -26.25
N ASP A 123 27.89 -13.81 -25.23
CA ASP A 123 28.99 -14.72 -24.89
C ASP A 123 28.68 -15.66 -23.73
N TYR A 124 27.40 -15.99 -23.56
CA TYR A 124 26.90 -16.89 -22.53
C TYR A 124 26.97 -18.37 -22.96
N PHE A 125 27.03 -19.27 -21.98
CA PHE A 125 26.91 -20.72 -22.22
C PHE A 125 25.43 -21.12 -22.24
N SER A 126 25.00 -21.67 -23.40
CA SER A 126 23.65 -22.24 -23.56
C SER A 126 23.69 -23.75 -23.34
N LEU A 127 22.76 -24.25 -22.52
CA LEU A 127 22.63 -25.68 -22.23
C LEU A 127 21.61 -26.36 -23.16
N LYS A 128 20.75 -25.61 -23.83
CA LYS A 128 19.71 -26.05 -24.76
C LYS A 128 19.65 -25.11 -25.96
N LYS A 129 18.88 -25.49 -27.00
CA LYS A 129 18.70 -24.62 -28.18
C LYS A 129 18.00 -23.31 -27.77
N ILE A 130 18.66 -22.21 -27.99
CA ILE A 130 18.14 -20.86 -27.65
C ILE A 130 16.85 -20.54 -28.43
N GLN A 131 16.71 -21.06 -29.62
CA GLN A 131 15.50 -20.88 -30.44
C GLN A 131 14.22 -21.31 -29.70
N ASP A 132 14.29 -22.42 -28.93
CA ASP A 132 13.13 -22.91 -28.17
C ASP A 132 12.75 -21.94 -27.06
N PHE A 133 13.77 -21.31 -26.43
CA PHE A 133 13.58 -20.26 -25.44
C PHE A 133 12.96 -19.00 -26.07
N GLU A 134 13.52 -18.53 -27.19
CA GLU A 134 13.03 -17.36 -27.91
C GLU A 134 11.55 -17.57 -28.35
N ASN A 135 11.23 -18.75 -28.88
CA ASN A 135 9.88 -19.07 -29.34
C ASN A 135 8.84 -19.04 -28.22
N ALA A 136 9.20 -19.38 -26.98
CA ALA A 136 8.30 -19.33 -25.85
C ALA A 136 7.80 -17.93 -25.50
N PHE A 137 8.53 -16.88 -25.90
CA PHE A 137 8.14 -15.49 -25.66
C PHE A 137 7.35 -14.88 -26.82
N ILE A 138 7.26 -15.54 -27.98
CA ILE A 138 6.46 -15.04 -29.11
C ILE A 138 4.97 -15.08 -28.75
N GLY A 139 4.26 -13.99 -28.99
CA GLY A 139 2.85 -13.83 -28.63
C GLY A 139 2.60 -13.38 -27.19
N VAL A 140 3.64 -13.31 -26.36
CA VAL A 140 3.54 -12.89 -24.97
C VAL A 140 3.40 -11.35 -24.88
N LYS A 141 2.59 -10.86 -23.95
CA LYS A 141 2.47 -9.42 -23.68
C LYS A 141 3.76 -8.90 -23.05
N TYR A 142 4.29 -7.78 -23.58
CA TYR A 142 5.52 -7.16 -23.09
C TYR A 142 5.27 -6.42 -21.79
N ASN A 143 5.20 -7.16 -20.69
CA ASN A 143 5.18 -6.66 -19.33
C ASN A 143 5.90 -7.65 -18.41
N TYR A 144 6.22 -7.19 -17.20
CA TYR A 144 7.01 -7.96 -16.23
C TYR A 144 6.31 -9.25 -15.82
N GLU A 145 5.02 -9.20 -15.55
CA GLU A 145 4.22 -10.32 -15.02
C GLU A 145 4.16 -11.47 -16.04
N SER A 146 3.82 -11.16 -17.29
CA SER A 146 3.74 -12.16 -18.38
C SER A 146 5.11 -12.75 -18.69
N PHE A 147 6.18 -11.96 -18.67
CA PHE A 147 7.54 -12.47 -18.86
C PHE A 147 8.01 -13.33 -17.69
N LEU A 148 7.65 -12.98 -16.45
CA LEU A 148 7.96 -13.78 -15.27
C LEU A 148 7.28 -15.16 -15.32
N GLU A 149 6.04 -15.20 -15.77
CA GLU A 149 5.25 -16.44 -15.89
C GLU A 149 5.90 -17.39 -16.89
N VAL A 150 6.21 -16.93 -18.11
CA VAL A 150 6.91 -17.71 -19.12
C VAL A 150 8.30 -18.12 -18.66
N ALA A 151 9.06 -17.20 -18.07
CA ALA A 151 10.41 -17.47 -17.58
C ALA A 151 10.46 -18.52 -16.45
N LYS A 152 9.41 -18.60 -15.61
CA LYS A 152 9.26 -19.66 -14.60
C LYS A 152 8.94 -21.01 -15.26
N GLN A 153 8.02 -21.05 -16.24
CA GLN A 153 7.61 -22.27 -16.94
C GLN A 153 8.76 -22.88 -17.72
N ILE A 154 9.52 -22.04 -18.45
CA ILE A 154 10.62 -22.53 -19.32
C ILE A 154 11.90 -22.81 -18.54
N LYS A 155 11.98 -22.38 -17.27
CA LYS A 155 13.15 -22.56 -16.38
C LYS A 155 14.44 -21.99 -16.98
N VAL A 156 14.61 -20.68 -16.92
CA VAL A 156 15.75 -19.91 -17.47
C VAL A 156 17.12 -20.59 -17.29
N LYS A 157 17.36 -21.19 -16.11
CA LYS A 157 18.62 -21.90 -15.79
C LYS A 157 18.95 -23.10 -16.66
N GLU A 158 17.95 -23.70 -17.31
CA GLU A 158 18.15 -24.83 -18.21
C GLU A 158 18.66 -24.40 -19.60
N TYR A 159 18.52 -23.11 -19.91
CA TYR A 159 18.99 -22.51 -21.16
C TYR A 159 20.30 -21.73 -20.97
N PHE A 160 20.39 -20.96 -19.90
CA PHE A 160 21.53 -20.08 -19.65
C PHE A 160 22.26 -20.49 -18.38
N TYR A 161 23.49 -20.94 -18.52
CA TYR A 161 24.32 -21.30 -17.36
C TYR A 161 24.55 -20.08 -16.46
N LYS A 162 24.30 -20.23 -15.16
CA LYS A 162 24.42 -19.19 -14.12
C LYS A 162 23.45 -17.99 -14.23
N LEU A 163 22.61 -17.86 -15.26
CA LEU A 163 21.64 -16.78 -15.32
C LEU A 163 20.42 -17.09 -14.44
N LYS A 164 20.11 -16.20 -13.50
CA LYS A 164 18.89 -16.31 -12.69
C LYS A 164 17.68 -15.75 -13.43
N THR A 165 16.49 -16.27 -13.15
CA THR A 165 15.23 -15.75 -13.73
C THR A 165 15.07 -14.24 -13.49
N THR A 166 15.45 -13.75 -12.32
CA THR A 166 15.42 -12.32 -11.99
C THR A 166 16.38 -11.49 -12.85
N GLU A 167 17.57 -11.99 -13.12
CA GLU A 167 18.57 -11.32 -13.98
C GLU A 167 18.10 -11.32 -15.44
N PHE A 168 17.49 -12.42 -15.90
CA PHE A 168 16.87 -12.48 -17.23
C PHE A 168 15.77 -11.41 -17.38
N LEU A 169 14.89 -11.27 -16.39
CA LEU A 169 13.84 -10.24 -16.41
C LEU A 169 14.40 -8.81 -16.36
N GLN A 170 15.52 -8.61 -15.72
CA GLN A 170 16.23 -7.33 -15.71
C GLN A 170 16.75 -6.92 -17.10
N LEU A 171 16.90 -7.84 -18.05
CA LEU A 171 17.21 -7.47 -19.43
C LEU A 171 16.14 -6.53 -20.00
N PHE A 172 14.88 -6.73 -19.66
CA PHE A 172 13.75 -6.07 -20.29
C PHE A 172 13.11 -4.99 -19.42
N PHE A 173 13.21 -5.14 -18.12
CA PHE A 173 12.48 -4.31 -17.16
C PHE A 173 13.45 -3.81 -16.09
N ASP A 174 13.49 -2.50 -15.89
CA ASP A 174 14.28 -1.87 -14.83
C ASP A 174 13.61 -1.99 -13.44
N LYS A 175 12.95 -3.12 -13.20
CA LYS A 175 12.55 -3.42 -11.81
C LYS A 175 13.83 -3.78 -11.04
N PRO A 176 14.11 -3.10 -9.95
CA PRO A 176 15.25 -3.45 -9.13
C PRO A 176 15.13 -4.91 -8.69
N VAL A 177 16.24 -5.65 -8.73
CA VAL A 177 16.31 -6.94 -8.02
C VAL A 177 15.94 -6.64 -6.60
N LYS A 178 14.82 -7.19 -6.12
CA LYS A 178 14.50 -7.12 -4.70
C LYS A 178 15.67 -7.76 -3.96
N LYS A 179 16.58 -6.93 -3.45
CA LYS A 179 17.62 -7.38 -2.53
C LYS A 179 16.84 -7.97 -1.37
N ARG A 180 17.07 -9.24 -1.03
CA ARG A 180 16.49 -9.78 0.23
C ARG A 180 16.96 -8.87 1.34
N ILE A 181 16.04 -8.07 1.86
CA ILE A 181 16.32 -7.18 2.97
C ILE A 181 16.46 -8.06 4.19
N SER A 182 17.65 -8.10 4.79
CA SER A 182 17.85 -8.83 6.04
C SER A 182 17.12 -8.12 7.16
N LYS A 183 16.40 -8.89 7.99
CA LYS A 183 15.73 -8.36 9.18
C LYS A 183 16.76 -7.74 10.12
N PRO A 184 16.67 -6.44 10.45
CA PRO A 184 17.59 -5.76 11.34
C PRO A 184 17.53 -6.30 12.78
N ASP A 185 18.56 -6.06 13.57
CA ASP A 185 18.68 -6.59 14.93
C ASP A 185 17.58 -6.07 15.86
N TYR A 186 17.15 -4.81 15.71
CA TYR A 186 16.07 -4.23 16.50
C TYR A 186 14.68 -4.88 16.29
N LEU A 187 14.56 -5.76 15.30
CA LEU A 187 13.35 -6.56 15.05
C LEU A 187 13.52 -8.02 15.46
N LYS A 188 14.67 -8.42 15.99
CA LYS A 188 14.89 -9.78 16.49
C LYS A 188 14.32 -9.88 17.90
N ILE A 189 13.53 -10.91 18.14
CA ILE A 189 12.95 -11.19 19.45
C ILE A 189 13.83 -12.22 20.13
N ASP A 190 14.21 -11.95 21.38
CA ASP A 190 14.86 -12.94 22.21
C ASP A 190 13.82 -13.98 22.65
N THR A 191 14.01 -15.22 22.19
CA THR A 191 13.11 -16.35 22.49
C THR A 191 13.56 -17.16 23.72
N GLU A 192 14.72 -16.86 24.29
CA GLU A 192 15.27 -17.62 25.42
C GLU A 192 14.45 -17.44 26.72
N ASN A 193 13.73 -16.32 26.81
CA ASN A 193 12.85 -16.00 27.94
C ASN A 193 11.39 -16.44 27.74
N LEU A 194 11.15 -17.60 27.16
CA LEU A 194 9.82 -18.24 27.12
C LEU A 194 9.32 -18.54 28.53
N ASN A 195 8.72 -17.54 29.13
CA ASN A 195 8.35 -17.44 30.52
C ASN A 195 7.24 -18.46 30.88
N LYS A 196 7.26 -18.98 32.12
CA LYS A 196 6.19 -19.80 32.70
C LYS A 196 4.81 -19.12 32.57
N GLU A 197 4.76 -17.78 32.65
CA GLU A 197 3.53 -16.99 32.52
C GLU A 197 2.91 -17.09 31.13
N THR A 198 3.70 -17.04 30.03
CA THR A 198 3.19 -17.22 28.67
C THR A 198 2.50 -18.59 28.49
N LYS A 199 3.09 -19.65 29.07
CA LYS A 199 2.48 -20.98 29.04
C LYS A 199 1.17 -21.05 29.83
N LYS A 200 1.10 -20.39 30.99
CA LYS A 200 -0.12 -20.33 31.81
C LYS A 200 -1.24 -19.60 31.07
N ILE A 201 -0.93 -18.43 30.42
CA ILE A 201 -1.93 -17.67 29.67
C ILE A 201 -2.43 -18.46 28.49
N LYS A 202 -1.55 -19.10 27.70
CA LYS A 202 -1.97 -19.98 26.59
C LYS A 202 -2.88 -21.13 27.08
N ALA A 203 -2.53 -21.77 28.19
CA ALA A 203 -3.37 -22.82 28.78
C ALA A 203 -4.75 -22.29 29.21
N LEU A 204 -4.80 -21.11 29.82
CA LEU A 204 -6.03 -20.44 30.23
C LEU A 204 -6.91 -20.08 29.05
N LEU A 205 -6.34 -19.49 27.97
CA LEU A 205 -7.06 -19.17 26.76
C LEU A 205 -7.68 -20.40 26.11
N ASN A 206 -6.90 -21.47 25.97
CA ASN A 206 -7.37 -22.76 25.43
C ASN A 206 -8.47 -23.40 26.29
N GLN A 207 -8.31 -23.37 27.63
CA GLN A 207 -9.31 -23.92 28.56
C GLN A 207 -10.68 -23.24 28.46
N HIS A 208 -10.70 -21.98 28.06
CA HIS A 208 -11.92 -21.18 27.98
C HIS A 208 -12.37 -20.92 26.55
N ASN A 209 -11.82 -21.64 25.57
CA ASN A 209 -12.15 -21.46 24.13
C ASN A 209 -12.06 -20.00 23.69
N LEU A 210 -11.01 -19.29 24.15
CA LEU A 210 -10.78 -17.89 23.84
C LEU A 210 -9.75 -17.74 22.74
N HIS A 211 -10.10 -16.99 21.72
CA HIS A 211 -9.23 -16.64 20.62
C HIS A 211 -8.61 -15.27 20.86
N THR A 212 -7.34 -15.12 20.50
CA THR A 212 -6.64 -13.84 20.57
C THR A 212 -6.04 -13.51 19.20
N VAL A 213 -6.16 -12.26 18.78
CA VAL A 213 -5.46 -11.79 17.57
C VAL A 213 -3.94 -12.00 17.68
N CYS A 214 -3.41 -12.06 18.91
CA CYS A 214 -2.00 -12.32 19.16
C CYS A 214 -1.57 -13.72 18.66
N GLN A 215 -2.47 -14.70 18.71
CA GLN A 215 -2.24 -16.07 18.22
C GLN A 215 -2.60 -16.17 16.73
N GLU A 216 -3.81 -15.76 16.35
CA GLU A 216 -4.34 -15.92 14.99
C GLU A 216 -3.59 -15.09 13.94
N ALA A 217 -3.08 -13.91 14.31
CA ALA A 217 -2.30 -13.04 13.42
C ALA A 217 -0.78 -13.16 13.62
N SER A 218 -0.29 -14.24 14.22
CA SER A 218 1.15 -14.51 14.43
C SER A 218 1.92 -13.30 14.99
N CYS A 219 1.34 -12.60 15.98
CA CYS A 219 1.87 -11.33 16.48
C CYS A 219 3.28 -11.51 17.10
N PRO A 220 4.29 -10.72 16.70
CA PRO A 220 5.64 -10.83 17.22
C PRO A 220 5.75 -10.49 18.71
N ASN A 221 4.82 -9.69 19.26
CA ASN A 221 4.83 -9.24 20.67
C ASN A 221 4.13 -10.21 21.62
N GLN A 222 3.64 -11.38 21.14
CA GLN A 222 2.84 -12.31 21.93
C GLN A 222 3.51 -12.67 23.26
N LEU A 223 4.82 -12.96 23.21
CA LEU A 223 5.57 -13.38 24.41
C LEU A 223 5.63 -12.26 25.47
N GLU A 224 5.92 -11.05 25.05
CA GLU A 224 5.98 -9.87 25.92
C GLU A 224 4.60 -9.53 26.48
N CYS A 225 3.58 -9.41 25.64
CA CYS A 225 2.23 -9.08 26.06
C CYS A 225 1.68 -10.10 27.05
N PHE A 226 1.88 -11.39 26.78
CA PHE A 226 1.41 -12.45 27.68
C PHE A 226 2.16 -12.46 29.01
N SER A 227 3.47 -12.15 29.04
CA SER A 227 4.22 -12.01 30.30
C SER A 227 3.70 -10.86 31.17
N HIS A 228 3.14 -9.80 30.54
CA HIS A 228 2.51 -8.68 31.24
C HIS A 228 1.00 -8.85 31.44
N LYS A 229 0.47 -10.07 31.31
CA LYS A 229 -0.96 -10.37 31.48
C LYS A 229 -1.86 -9.52 30.57
N THR A 230 -1.41 -9.28 29.33
CA THR A 230 -2.12 -8.49 28.34
C THR A 230 -2.47 -9.36 27.14
N ALA A 231 -3.72 -9.34 26.71
CA ALA A 231 -4.17 -10.03 25.50
C ALA A 231 -5.22 -9.19 24.77
N THR A 232 -5.26 -9.30 23.45
CA THR A 232 -6.33 -8.76 22.63
C THR A 232 -7.25 -9.89 22.22
N PHE A 233 -8.46 -9.91 22.77
CA PHE A 233 -9.45 -10.94 22.49
C PHE A 233 -10.06 -10.73 21.12
N MET A 234 -10.27 -11.84 20.41
CA MET A 234 -10.91 -11.85 19.09
C MET A 234 -12.26 -12.54 19.20
N ILE A 235 -13.32 -11.87 18.79
CA ILE A 235 -14.71 -12.35 18.77
C ILE A 235 -15.17 -12.68 17.34
N LEU A 236 -16.35 -13.27 17.23
CA LEU A 236 -16.99 -13.69 15.98
C LEU A 236 -16.28 -14.85 15.27
N GLY A 237 -15.51 -15.65 16.04
CA GLY A 237 -14.79 -16.81 15.56
C GLY A 237 -13.40 -16.46 15.01
N THR A 238 -12.85 -17.37 14.18
CA THR A 238 -11.48 -17.30 13.64
C THR A 238 -11.42 -17.19 12.13
N HIS A 239 -12.56 -17.23 11.43
CA HIS A 239 -12.66 -17.14 9.98
C HIS A 239 -13.16 -15.79 9.54
N CYS A 240 -12.34 -15.07 8.78
CA CYS A 240 -12.64 -13.74 8.26
C CYS A 240 -13.28 -13.84 6.87
N THR A 241 -14.29 -13.01 6.58
CA THR A 241 -14.91 -12.91 5.25
C THR A 241 -14.03 -12.19 4.24
N ARG A 242 -12.97 -11.48 4.70
CA ARG A 242 -12.04 -10.72 3.86
C ARG A 242 -10.63 -11.33 3.86
N ASN A 243 -9.96 -11.24 2.70
CA ASN A 243 -8.60 -11.77 2.48
C ASN A 243 -7.59 -10.64 2.28
N CYS A 244 -7.31 -9.87 3.34
CA CYS A 244 -6.33 -8.79 3.29
C CYS A 244 -4.91 -9.32 3.10
N SER A 245 -4.13 -8.75 2.18
CA SER A 245 -2.83 -9.26 1.75
C SER A 245 -1.73 -9.29 2.84
N PHE A 246 -1.96 -8.63 3.96
CA PHE A 246 -1.03 -8.53 5.09
C PHE A 246 -1.41 -9.41 6.29
N CYS A 247 -2.63 -9.97 6.30
CA CYS A 247 -3.25 -10.55 7.50
C CYS A 247 -3.15 -12.08 7.49
N ASP A 248 -2.67 -12.65 8.59
CA ASP A 248 -2.50 -14.12 8.78
C ASP A 248 -3.79 -14.80 9.30
N VAL A 249 -4.84 -14.03 9.58
CA VAL A 249 -6.13 -14.60 10.01
C VAL A 249 -6.74 -15.40 8.87
N THR A 250 -7.24 -16.58 9.18
CA THR A 250 -7.80 -17.51 8.21
C THR A 250 -8.96 -16.90 7.43
N HIS A 251 -8.85 -16.91 6.11
CA HIS A 251 -9.95 -16.58 5.20
C HIS A 251 -10.66 -17.88 4.80
N ALA A 252 -11.91 -18.04 5.26
CA ALA A 252 -12.74 -19.20 4.99
C ALA A 252 -14.22 -18.89 5.26
N ASP A 253 -15.09 -19.87 5.04
CA ASP A 253 -16.51 -19.75 5.37
C ASP A 253 -16.68 -19.37 6.85
N PRO A 254 -17.52 -18.36 7.15
CA PRO A 254 -17.66 -17.86 8.51
C PRO A 254 -18.25 -18.91 9.45
N GLN A 255 -17.76 -18.91 10.68
CA GLN A 255 -18.28 -19.76 11.74
C GLN A 255 -19.59 -19.19 12.31
N PRO A 256 -20.48 -20.03 12.90
CA PRO A 256 -21.63 -19.54 13.67
C PRO A 256 -21.19 -18.61 14.80
N VAL A 257 -21.98 -17.58 15.09
CA VAL A 257 -21.69 -16.66 16.21
C VAL A 257 -21.86 -17.40 17.53
N ASP A 258 -20.81 -17.41 18.34
CA ASP A 258 -20.86 -17.98 19.71
C ASP A 258 -21.40 -16.91 20.69
N LYS A 259 -22.60 -17.16 21.21
CA LYS A 259 -23.22 -16.29 22.24
C LYS A 259 -22.49 -16.31 23.58
N GLY A 260 -21.59 -17.25 23.81
CA GLY A 260 -20.80 -17.36 25.03
C GLY A 260 -19.55 -16.47 25.08
N GLU A 261 -19.12 -15.87 23.95
CA GLU A 261 -17.86 -15.11 23.87
C GLU A 261 -17.75 -14.01 24.92
N ALA A 262 -18.81 -13.21 25.10
CA ALA A 262 -18.79 -12.13 26.10
C ALA A 262 -18.53 -12.62 27.52
N ALA A 263 -19.20 -13.71 27.92
CA ALA A 263 -19.01 -14.33 29.25
C ALA A 263 -17.61 -14.94 29.40
N ASN A 264 -17.08 -15.54 28.35
CA ASN A 264 -15.73 -16.11 28.33
C ASN A 264 -14.66 -15.03 28.45
N ILE A 265 -14.83 -13.87 27.75
CA ILE A 265 -13.93 -12.73 27.86
C ILE A 265 -13.96 -12.14 29.26
N LEU A 266 -15.14 -11.95 29.86
CA LEU A 266 -15.27 -11.50 31.26
C LEU A 266 -14.52 -12.44 32.21
N LYS A 267 -14.70 -13.75 32.06
CA LYS A 267 -14.02 -14.76 32.88
C LYS A 267 -12.49 -14.66 32.74
N ALA A 268 -11.97 -14.52 31.53
CA ALA A 268 -10.55 -14.34 31.28
C ALA A 268 -10.03 -13.03 31.88
N ALA A 269 -10.77 -11.92 31.70
CA ALA A 269 -10.41 -10.63 32.27
C ALA A 269 -10.30 -10.69 33.81
N ASN A 270 -11.21 -11.42 34.46
CA ASN A 270 -11.15 -11.67 35.90
C ASN A 270 -9.95 -12.54 36.32
N LEU A 271 -9.72 -13.65 35.62
CA LEU A 271 -8.61 -14.54 35.92
C LEU A 271 -7.24 -13.91 35.70
N MET A 272 -7.12 -13.02 34.73
CA MET A 272 -5.89 -12.28 34.42
C MET A 272 -5.76 -10.97 35.21
N ASP A 273 -6.79 -10.59 35.95
CA ASP A 273 -6.90 -9.31 36.67
C ASP A 273 -6.57 -8.10 35.75
N LEU A 274 -7.24 -8.05 34.60
CA LEU A 274 -7.01 -7.00 33.63
C LEU A 274 -7.58 -5.67 34.11
N LYS A 275 -6.83 -4.59 33.91
CA LYS A 275 -7.28 -3.20 34.09
C LYS A 275 -7.77 -2.60 32.78
N HIS A 276 -7.28 -3.12 31.67
CA HIS A 276 -7.62 -2.69 30.31
C HIS A 276 -7.81 -3.91 29.42
N VAL A 277 -8.89 -3.94 28.68
CA VAL A 277 -9.20 -5.01 27.73
C VAL A 277 -9.32 -4.44 26.32
N VAL A 278 -8.70 -5.11 25.36
CA VAL A 278 -8.89 -4.83 23.96
C VAL A 278 -9.69 -5.97 23.31
N ILE A 279 -10.76 -5.63 22.62
CA ILE A 279 -11.62 -6.57 21.89
C ILE A 279 -11.56 -6.24 20.42
N THR A 280 -11.30 -7.20 19.58
CA THR A 280 -11.37 -7.09 18.14
C THR A 280 -12.19 -8.23 17.55
N SER A 281 -12.39 -8.25 16.25
CA SER A 281 -13.09 -9.33 15.57
C SER A 281 -12.47 -9.69 14.24
N VAL A 282 -12.81 -10.84 13.70
CA VAL A 282 -12.78 -11.07 12.25
C VAL A 282 -13.85 -10.21 11.60
N THR A 283 -13.69 -9.90 10.30
CA THR A 283 -14.77 -9.22 9.56
C THR A 283 -15.87 -10.24 9.23
N ARG A 284 -17.12 -9.81 9.37
CA ARG A 284 -18.34 -10.59 9.16
C ARG A 284 -19.30 -9.85 8.22
N ASP A 285 -18.88 -9.66 6.97
CA ASP A 285 -19.70 -9.02 5.92
C ASP A 285 -20.94 -9.86 5.56
N ASP A 286 -21.02 -11.11 6.04
CA ASP A 286 -22.13 -12.03 5.91
C ASP A 286 -23.28 -11.78 6.89
N LEU A 287 -23.03 -11.08 8.00
CA LEU A 287 -24.06 -10.76 9.01
C LEU A 287 -24.79 -9.46 8.66
N SER A 288 -26.08 -9.41 8.92
CA SER A 288 -26.90 -8.23 8.66
C SER A 288 -26.52 -6.99 9.49
N ASP A 289 -25.84 -7.19 10.61
CA ASP A 289 -25.32 -6.14 11.50
C ASP A 289 -23.79 -6.07 11.47
N TYR A 290 -23.16 -6.77 10.54
CA TYR A 290 -21.71 -6.87 10.39
C TYR A 290 -20.95 -7.27 11.68
N GLY A 291 -21.67 -7.89 12.63
CA GLY A 291 -21.16 -8.32 13.93
C GLY A 291 -21.16 -7.25 15.01
N SER A 292 -21.75 -6.08 14.79
CA SER A 292 -21.79 -4.99 15.77
C SER A 292 -22.47 -5.35 17.08
N ASN A 293 -23.51 -6.19 17.07
CA ASN A 293 -24.23 -6.64 18.29
C ASN A 293 -23.31 -7.42 19.23
N GLN A 294 -22.39 -8.22 18.71
CA GLN A 294 -21.43 -8.98 19.56
C GLN A 294 -20.46 -8.05 20.30
N PHE A 295 -20.01 -6.97 19.64
CA PHE A 295 -19.25 -5.91 20.34
C PHE A 295 -20.07 -5.28 21.45
N VAL A 296 -21.32 -4.93 21.18
CA VAL A 296 -22.23 -4.33 22.17
C VAL A 296 -22.44 -5.23 23.37
N GLU A 297 -22.66 -6.54 23.17
CA GLU A 297 -22.79 -7.51 24.27
C GLU A 297 -21.53 -7.56 25.14
N CYS A 298 -20.36 -7.63 24.51
CA CYS A 298 -19.08 -7.64 25.23
C CYS A 298 -18.87 -6.36 26.03
N ILE A 299 -19.05 -5.19 25.42
CA ILE A 299 -18.88 -3.89 26.07
C ILE A 299 -19.81 -3.77 27.29
N LYS A 300 -21.11 -4.00 27.09
CA LYS A 300 -22.11 -3.87 28.16
C LYS A 300 -21.85 -4.80 29.32
N LEU A 301 -21.50 -6.07 29.05
CA LEU A 301 -21.20 -7.03 30.10
C LEU A 301 -19.97 -6.62 30.91
N LEU A 302 -18.88 -6.25 30.22
CA LEU A 302 -17.65 -5.83 30.88
C LEU A 302 -17.80 -4.55 31.69
N LYS A 303 -18.48 -3.53 31.15
CA LYS A 303 -18.77 -2.27 31.86
C LYS A 303 -19.65 -2.49 33.08
N LYS A 304 -20.61 -3.42 33.01
CA LYS A 304 -21.48 -3.76 34.14
C LYS A 304 -20.73 -4.48 35.26
N GLU A 305 -19.97 -5.52 34.91
CA GLU A 305 -19.34 -6.42 35.89
C GLU A 305 -17.98 -5.91 36.38
N ARG A 306 -17.32 -5.03 35.58
CA ARG A 306 -15.99 -4.45 35.86
C ARG A 306 -15.97 -2.94 35.56
N PRO A 307 -16.73 -2.10 36.30
CA PRO A 307 -16.94 -0.69 35.99
C PRO A 307 -15.65 0.15 35.96
N ASN A 308 -14.60 -0.29 36.68
CA ASN A 308 -13.30 0.38 36.72
C ASN A 308 -12.33 -0.11 35.64
N MET A 309 -12.71 -1.08 34.83
CA MET A 309 -11.88 -1.59 33.74
C MET A 309 -12.15 -0.81 32.48
N THR A 310 -11.10 -0.36 31.80
CA THR A 310 -11.21 0.30 30.52
C THR A 310 -11.41 -0.72 29.39
N VAL A 311 -12.32 -0.40 28.47
CA VAL A 311 -12.68 -1.25 27.33
C VAL A 311 -12.36 -0.53 26.02
N GLU A 312 -11.38 -1.03 25.30
CA GLU A 312 -11.06 -0.62 23.94
C GLU A 312 -11.66 -1.63 22.94
N VAL A 313 -12.25 -1.15 21.85
CA VAL A 313 -12.71 -2.01 20.76
C VAL A 313 -12.02 -1.65 19.47
N LEU A 314 -11.43 -2.63 18.78
CA LEU A 314 -10.88 -2.49 17.43
C LEU A 314 -11.89 -3.07 16.45
N ILE A 315 -12.68 -2.19 15.83
CA ILE A 315 -13.81 -2.56 14.99
C ILE A 315 -13.43 -2.62 13.50
N PRO A 316 -14.09 -3.51 12.71
CA PRO A 316 -14.04 -3.45 11.25
C PRO A 316 -14.79 -2.20 10.74
N ASP A 317 -14.79 -1.98 9.43
CA ASP A 317 -15.47 -0.82 8.84
C ASP A 317 -17.01 -0.96 8.75
N PHE A 318 -17.56 -2.10 9.15
CA PHE A 318 -19.00 -2.45 9.08
C PHE A 318 -19.64 -2.09 7.72
N MET A 319 -18.89 -2.18 6.62
CA MET A 319 -19.30 -1.73 5.29
C MET A 319 -19.79 -0.27 5.22
N GLY A 320 -19.50 0.53 6.26
CA GLY A 320 -19.96 1.92 6.41
C GLY A 320 -21.38 2.06 6.97
N ASP A 321 -21.95 0.97 7.51
CA ASP A 321 -23.29 0.99 8.08
C ASP A 321 -23.36 1.87 9.34
N TYR A 322 -24.15 2.95 9.24
CA TYR A 322 -24.31 3.93 10.31
C TYR A 322 -24.88 3.33 11.58
N ASP A 323 -25.89 2.45 11.46
CA ASP A 323 -26.57 1.87 12.62
C ASP A 323 -25.65 0.92 13.38
N SER A 324 -24.83 0.15 12.70
CA SER A 324 -23.81 -0.71 13.32
C SER A 324 -22.76 0.11 14.06
N ILE A 325 -22.26 1.20 13.46
CA ILE A 325 -21.30 2.11 14.11
C ILE A 325 -21.97 2.74 15.35
N LYS A 326 -23.19 3.26 15.19
CA LYS A 326 -23.94 3.90 16.27
C LYS A 326 -24.18 2.99 17.46
N LYS A 327 -24.57 1.73 17.23
CA LYS A 327 -24.77 0.74 18.30
C LYS A 327 -23.50 0.57 19.15
N VAL A 328 -22.32 0.50 18.51
CA VAL A 328 -21.05 0.35 19.24
C VAL A 328 -20.72 1.61 20.03
N VAL A 329 -20.95 2.82 19.44
CA VAL A 329 -20.73 4.09 20.13
C VAL A 329 -21.66 4.22 21.34
N ASP A 330 -22.96 3.88 21.18
CA ASP A 330 -23.97 3.93 22.24
C ASP A 330 -23.69 2.92 23.39
N ALA A 331 -22.97 1.83 23.09
CA ALA A 331 -22.52 0.90 24.12
C ALA A 331 -21.42 1.48 25.03
N ALA A 332 -20.87 2.65 24.69
CA ALA A 332 -19.95 3.45 25.44
C ALA A 332 -18.64 2.72 25.87
N PRO A 333 -17.87 2.16 24.93
CA PRO A 333 -16.49 1.76 25.24
C PRO A 333 -15.65 3.00 25.57
N ASP A 334 -14.47 2.83 26.16
CA ASP A 334 -13.58 3.95 26.46
C ASP A 334 -12.81 4.43 25.24
N VAL A 335 -12.48 3.50 24.32
CA VAL A 335 -11.78 3.80 23.06
C VAL A 335 -12.40 3.02 21.91
N ILE A 336 -12.68 3.69 20.80
CA ILE A 336 -13.01 3.08 19.53
C ILE A 336 -11.81 3.18 18.59
N ASN A 337 -11.23 2.05 18.27
CA ASN A 337 -10.12 1.89 17.35
C ASN A 337 -10.62 1.35 16.01
N HIS A 338 -10.17 1.97 14.91
CA HIS A 338 -10.31 1.43 13.57
C HIS A 338 -9.02 1.69 12.80
N ASN A 339 -8.28 0.64 12.50
CA ASN A 339 -7.03 0.77 11.76
C ASN A 339 -7.26 1.11 10.29
N VAL A 340 -6.56 2.12 9.79
CA VAL A 340 -6.49 2.42 8.35
C VAL A 340 -5.52 1.47 7.64
N GLU A 341 -4.56 0.94 8.36
CA GLU A 341 -3.57 -0.06 7.98
C GLU A 341 -2.47 0.46 7.04
N THR A 342 -2.78 1.31 6.06
CA THR A 342 -1.79 1.88 5.12
C THR A 342 -2.25 3.20 4.51
N VAL A 343 -1.36 3.83 3.73
CA VAL A 343 -1.61 5.09 3.02
C VAL A 343 -2.59 4.91 1.84
N LYS A 344 -3.29 5.95 1.48
CA LYS A 344 -4.36 5.98 0.46
C LYS A 344 -3.97 5.31 -0.87
N ARG A 345 -2.76 5.57 -1.38
CA ARG A 345 -2.28 5.01 -2.66
C ARG A 345 -2.16 3.49 -2.64
N LEU A 346 -1.80 2.91 -1.50
CA LEU A 346 -1.56 1.48 -1.36
C LEU A 346 -2.82 0.68 -1.00
N TYR A 347 -3.94 1.35 -0.74
CA TYR A 347 -5.16 0.72 -0.22
C TYR A 347 -5.74 -0.34 -1.16
N VAL A 348 -5.70 -0.06 -2.48
CA VAL A 348 -6.19 -1.00 -3.50
C VAL A 348 -5.28 -2.23 -3.57
N GLY A 349 -5.86 -3.42 -3.37
CA GLY A 349 -5.16 -4.70 -3.37
C GLY A 349 -4.38 -5.01 -2.07
N PHE A 350 -4.37 -4.08 -1.10
CA PHE A 350 -3.78 -4.31 0.21
C PHE A 350 -4.83 -4.77 1.24
N ARG A 351 -5.97 -4.09 1.29
CA ARG A 351 -7.07 -4.37 2.21
C ARG A 351 -8.31 -4.79 1.41
N ASP A 352 -8.63 -6.08 1.49
CA ASP A 352 -9.73 -6.67 0.72
C ASP A 352 -11.09 -6.04 1.09
N ASN A 353 -11.90 -5.74 0.07
CA ASN A 353 -13.25 -5.16 0.18
C ASN A 353 -13.36 -3.91 1.07
N ALA A 354 -12.25 -3.20 1.32
CA ALA A 354 -12.21 -1.99 2.12
C ALA A 354 -11.92 -0.75 1.27
N LEU A 355 -12.40 0.41 1.71
CA LEU A 355 -12.18 1.71 1.08
C LEU A 355 -11.50 2.66 2.08
N TYR A 356 -10.49 3.39 1.62
CA TYR A 356 -9.82 4.40 2.44
C TYR A 356 -10.79 5.46 2.95
N SER A 357 -11.67 5.95 2.09
CA SER A 357 -12.71 6.92 2.48
C SER A 357 -13.63 6.37 3.56
N ARG A 358 -14.06 5.10 3.45
CA ARG A 358 -14.93 4.46 4.44
C ARG A 358 -14.28 4.40 5.82
N SER A 359 -12.96 4.15 5.91
CA SER A 359 -12.23 4.16 7.17
C SER A 359 -12.18 5.57 7.79
N MET A 360 -11.98 6.61 6.98
CA MET A 360 -12.05 8.00 7.44
C MET A 360 -13.45 8.40 7.87
N ASP A 361 -14.47 8.03 7.09
CA ASP A 361 -15.86 8.34 7.36
C ASP A 361 -16.36 7.64 8.65
N LEU A 362 -15.89 6.41 8.93
CA LEU A 362 -16.18 5.73 10.18
C LEU A 362 -15.69 6.55 11.38
N LEU A 363 -14.43 7.01 11.38
CA LEU A 363 -13.87 7.81 12.48
C LEU A 363 -14.63 9.13 12.65
N LYS A 364 -14.97 9.82 11.54
CA LYS A 364 -15.81 11.01 11.56
C LYS A 364 -17.20 10.73 12.12
N THR A 365 -17.81 9.60 11.74
CA THR A 365 -19.14 9.18 12.23
C THR A 365 -19.11 8.94 13.74
N VAL A 366 -18.09 8.27 14.26
CA VAL A 366 -17.92 8.08 15.71
C VAL A 366 -17.91 9.43 16.43
N LYS A 367 -17.11 10.41 15.93
CA LYS A 367 -17.03 11.75 16.50
C LYS A 367 -18.32 12.57 16.36
N ALA A 368 -19.03 12.38 15.26
CA ALA A 368 -20.35 13.02 15.05
C ALA A 368 -21.42 12.50 16.03
N ILE A 369 -21.38 11.20 16.36
CA ILE A 369 -22.30 10.62 17.34
C ILE A 369 -21.91 11.01 18.77
N ASN A 370 -20.61 10.94 19.11
CA ASN A 370 -20.09 11.28 20.42
C ASN A 370 -18.70 11.95 20.29
N SER A 371 -18.65 13.28 20.36
CA SER A 371 -17.43 14.07 20.23
C SER A 371 -16.38 13.78 21.31
N ASN A 372 -16.79 13.28 22.48
CA ASN A 372 -15.92 12.92 23.59
C ASN A 372 -15.34 11.52 23.50
N MET A 373 -15.89 10.66 22.61
CA MET A 373 -15.37 9.32 22.41
C MET A 373 -13.92 9.36 21.93
N LEU A 374 -13.02 8.70 22.64
CA LEU A 374 -11.64 8.57 22.19
C LEU A 374 -11.59 7.68 20.95
N THR A 375 -11.01 8.20 19.88
CA THR A 375 -10.82 7.46 18.64
C THR A 375 -9.33 7.17 18.42
N LYS A 376 -9.07 6.01 17.86
CA LYS A 376 -7.73 5.51 17.59
C LYS A 376 -7.62 4.91 16.21
N SER A 377 -6.47 5.06 15.59
CA SER A 377 -6.14 4.39 14.34
C SER A 377 -4.69 3.94 14.30
N GLY A 378 -4.42 2.93 13.48
CA GLY A 378 -3.07 2.40 13.30
C GLY A 378 -2.74 2.15 11.84
N ILE A 379 -1.44 2.24 11.55
CA ILE A 379 -0.88 1.88 10.26
C ILE A 379 0.36 1.00 10.41
N MET A 380 0.62 0.26 9.36
CA MET A 380 1.89 -0.44 9.16
C MET A 380 2.70 0.28 8.11
N VAL A 381 4.01 0.38 8.34
CA VAL A 381 4.99 0.97 7.42
C VAL A 381 6.01 -0.07 6.95
N GLY A 382 6.71 0.22 5.85
CA GLY A 382 7.67 -0.69 5.23
C GLY A 382 7.06 -1.56 4.12
N ILE A 383 5.93 -1.13 3.55
CA ILE A 383 5.20 -1.81 2.47
C ILE A 383 5.24 -1.04 1.15
N GLY A 384 6.01 0.07 1.07
CA GLY A 384 6.21 0.88 -0.14
C GLY A 384 5.52 2.25 -0.11
N GLU A 385 5.05 2.69 1.04
CA GLU A 385 4.62 4.07 1.30
C GLU A 385 5.82 5.02 1.28
N ARG A 386 5.56 6.30 1.02
CA ARG A 386 6.55 7.37 1.15
C ARG A 386 6.34 8.08 2.49
N PRO A 387 7.40 8.63 3.11
CA PRO A 387 7.24 9.39 4.34
C PRO A 387 6.21 10.53 4.24
N THR A 388 6.16 11.22 3.10
CA THR A 388 5.17 12.28 2.85
C THR A 388 3.73 11.77 2.86
N GLU A 389 3.48 10.56 2.32
CA GLU A 389 2.14 9.96 2.33
C GLU A 389 1.68 9.56 3.73
N VAL A 390 2.63 9.21 4.62
CA VAL A 390 2.34 8.97 6.04
C VAL A 390 1.94 10.27 6.73
N LEU A 391 2.60 11.40 6.40
CA LEU A 391 2.24 12.72 6.93
C LEU A 391 0.88 13.20 6.41
N GLU A 392 0.56 12.97 5.14
CA GLU A 392 -0.76 13.25 4.56
C GLU A 392 -1.86 12.40 5.25
N LEU A 393 -1.60 11.13 5.52
CA LEU A 393 -2.52 10.27 6.26
C LEU A 393 -2.73 10.77 7.70
N MET A 394 -1.70 11.29 8.36
CA MET A 394 -1.85 11.93 9.67
C MET A 394 -2.79 13.14 9.59
N ASP A 395 -2.71 13.95 8.52
CA ASP A 395 -3.63 15.07 8.30
C ASP A 395 -5.07 14.58 8.10
N ASP A 396 -5.28 13.57 7.25
CA ASP A 396 -6.60 12.95 7.03
C ASP A 396 -7.20 12.42 8.35
N LEU A 397 -6.38 11.79 9.21
CA LEU A 397 -6.80 11.31 10.53
C LEU A 397 -7.14 12.46 11.48
N ARG A 398 -6.37 13.56 11.46
CA ARG A 398 -6.68 14.75 12.26
C ARG A 398 -7.95 15.45 11.78
N ASP A 399 -8.19 15.50 10.48
CA ASP A 399 -9.45 15.97 9.89
C ASP A 399 -10.65 15.11 10.30
N ALA A 400 -10.42 13.83 10.56
CA ALA A 400 -11.40 12.92 11.17
C ALA A 400 -11.44 13.02 12.71
N GLN A 401 -10.72 13.96 13.32
CA GLN A 401 -10.60 14.18 14.76
C GLN A 401 -10.09 12.94 15.53
N CYS A 402 -9.27 12.09 14.89
CA CYS A 402 -8.68 10.94 15.53
C CYS A 402 -7.70 11.38 16.63
N ASP A 403 -7.85 10.83 17.85
CA ASP A 403 -7.10 11.25 19.03
C ASP A 403 -5.76 10.53 19.17
N ILE A 404 -5.73 9.22 18.85
CA ILE A 404 -4.61 8.32 19.10
C ILE A 404 -4.15 7.68 17.79
N MET A 405 -2.84 7.66 17.58
CA MET A 405 -2.27 6.98 16.40
C MET A 405 -1.18 5.98 16.79
N THR A 406 -1.13 4.86 16.08
CA THR A 406 -0.05 3.87 16.20
C THR A 406 0.61 3.62 14.85
N ILE A 407 1.94 3.55 14.84
CA ILE A 407 2.75 3.28 13.63
C ILE A 407 3.72 2.14 13.95
N GLY A 408 3.59 1.02 13.26
CA GLY A 408 4.43 -0.15 13.44
C GLY A 408 5.06 -0.65 12.15
N GLN A 409 6.17 -1.37 12.23
CA GLN A 409 6.76 -2.03 11.08
C GLN A 409 5.90 -3.20 10.62
N TYR A 410 5.58 -3.27 9.33
CA TYR A 410 5.02 -4.48 8.74
C TYR A 410 6.03 -5.62 8.78
N LEU A 411 5.60 -6.77 9.27
CA LEU A 411 6.37 -8.01 9.26
C LEU A 411 5.56 -9.06 8.51
N GLN A 412 6.13 -9.59 7.44
CA GLN A 412 5.48 -10.59 6.60
C GLN A 412 5.23 -11.89 7.40
N PRO A 413 3.97 -12.32 7.56
CA PRO A 413 3.66 -13.53 8.32
C PRO A 413 4.16 -14.81 7.64
N SER A 414 3.91 -14.95 6.34
CA SER A 414 4.36 -16.08 5.52
C SER A 414 4.76 -15.63 4.11
N LYS A 415 5.26 -16.54 3.29
CA LYS A 415 5.69 -16.23 1.91
C LYS A 415 4.53 -15.90 0.97
N GLU A 416 3.32 -16.26 1.34
CA GLU A 416 2.09 -16.00 0.59
C GLU A 416 1.59 -14.56 0.80
N HIS A 417 1.99 -13.92 1.89
CA HIS A 417 1.61 -12.56 2.25
C HIS A 417 2.46 -11.51 1.54
N LEU A 418 2.00 -10.26 1.63
CA LEU A 418 2.71 -9.11 1.07
C LEU A 418 4.16 -9.07 1.54
N GLU A 419 5.10 -8.89 0.62
CA GLU A 419 6.52 -8.79 0.97
C GLU A 419 6.84 -7.45 1.65
N VAL A 420 7.74 -7.49 2.63
CA VAL A 420 8.33 -6.27 3.20
C VAL A 420 9.13 -5.55 2.11
N THR A 421 8.80 -4.28 1.87
CA THR A 421 9.51 -3.43 0.90
C THR A 421 10.78 -2.84 1.52
N GLU A 422 10.69 -2.43 2.79
CA GLU A 422 11.84 -1.94 3.56
C GLU A 422 11.62 -2.12 5.07
N TYR A 423 12.71 -2.14 5.83
CA TYR A 423 12.67 -1.98 7.28
C TYR A 423 12.97 -0.52 7.59
N VAL A 424 11.95 0.18 8.08
CA VAL A 424 11.99 1.60 8.40
C VAL A 424 12.95 1.84 9.57
N SER A 425 13.81 2.85 9.46
CA SER A 425 14.81 3.13 10.48
C SER A 425 14.20 3.64 11.79
N LEU A 426 14.92 3.50 12.88
CA LEU A 426 14.47 4.00 14.20
C LEU A 426 14.31 5.53 14.18
N GLU A 427 15.19 6.23 13.47
CA GLU A 427 15.13 7.68 13.30
C GLU A 427 13.85 8.11 12.57
N GLN A 428 13.43 7.34 11.56
CA GLN A 428 12.18 7.63 10.84
C GLN A 428 10.94 7.40 11.73
N PHE A 429 10.94 6.37 12.59
CA PHE A 429 9.88 6.19 13.58
C PHE A 429 9.81 7.36 14.57
N GLU A 430 10.96 7.86 15.04
CA GLU A 430 11.00 9.04 15.92
C GLU A 430 10.53 10.30 15.19
N GLU A 431 10.87 10.48 13.91
CA GLU A 431 10.35 11.60 13.12
C GLU A 431 8.83 11.50 12.95
N TYR A 432 8.26 10.33 12.67
CA TYR A 432 6.81 10.14 12.63
C TYR A 432 6.16 10.50 13.97
N LYS A 433 6.76 10.07 15.08
CA LYS A 433 6.28 10.41 16.43
C LYS A 433 6.27 11.91 16.69
N LYS A 434 7.33 12.59 16.29
CA LYS A 434 7.45 14.06 16.41
C LYS A 434 6.40 14.77 15.55
N GLN A 435 6.24 14.37 14.30
CA GLN A 435 5.27 14.98 13.38
C GLN A 435 3.84 14.77 13.86
N ALA A 436 3.49 13.59 14.36
CA ALA A 436 2.17 13.33 14.91
C ALA A 436 1.86 14.21 16.13
N LYS A 437 2.84 14.44 17.01
CA LYS A 437 2.70 15.39 18.13
C LYS A 437 2.44 16.81 17.65
N ILE A 438 3.20 17.26 16.64
CA ILE A 438 3.03 18.60 16.03
C ILE A 438 1.62 18.75 15.44
N LYS A 439 1.09 17.69 14.80
CA LYS A 439 -0.25 17.66 14.21
C LYS A 439 -1.38 17.55 15.26
N GLY A 440 -1.05 17.41 16.55
CA GLY A 440 -2.01 17.47 17.65
C GLY A 440 -2.70 16.15 17.98
N PHE A 441 -2.08 14.99 17.70
CA PHE A 441 -2.55 13.75 18.30
C PHE A 441 -2.33 13.78 19.81
N LYS A 442 -3.34 13.36 20.56
CA LYS A 442 -3.27 13.30 22.04
C LYS A 442 -2.24 12.28 22.48
N TYR A 443 -2.17 11.15 21.76
CA TYR A 443 -1.18 10.12 21.98
C TYR A 443 -0.67 9.53 20.66
N ILE A 444 0.62 9.19 20.63
CA ILE A 444 1.28 8.53 19.50
C ILE A 444 2.23 7.44 19.99
N ALA A 445 2.04 6.21 19.52
CA ALA A 445 3.03 5.16 19.60
C ALA A 445 3.62 4.93 18.20
N SER A 446 4.93 5.10 18.06
CA SER A 446 5.64 4.88 16.79
C SER A 446 6.91 4.11 17.07
N GLY A 447 7.08 2.97 16.41
CA GLY A 447 8.25 2.12 16.60
C GLY A 447 8.11 0.77 15.92
N PRO A 448 9.22 0.06 15.70
CA PRO A 448 9.22 -1.16 14.88
C PRO A 448 8.34 -2.29 15.42
N MET A 449 8.23 -2.41 16.75
CA MET A 449 7.42 -3.43 17.42
C MET A 449 6.02 -2.95 17.79
N VAL A 450 5.67 -1.68 17.56
CA VAL A 450 4.35 -1.13 17.86
C VAL A 450 3.27 -1.86 17.05
N ARG A 451 2.15 -2.15 17.72
CA ARG A 451 0.90 -2.66 17.16
C ARG A 451 -0.25 -1.87 17.78
N SER A 452 -1.45 -1.92 17.19
CA SER A 452 -2.60 -1.13 17.68
C SER A 452 -2.87 -1.35 19.17
N SER A 453 -2.77 -2.57 19.65
CA SER A 453 -3.03 -2.92 21.05
C SER A 453 -1.77 -3.07 21.91
N TYR A 454 -0.58 -2.80 21.36
CA TYR A 454 0.67 -2.90 22.12
C TYR A 454 0.71 -1.84 23.23
N GLN A 455 0.80 -2.28 24.50
CA GLN A 455 0.74 -1.41 25.67
C GLN A 455 -0.48 -0.45 25.67
N ALA A 456 -1.66 -0.96 25.29
CA ALA A 456 -2.86 -0.15 25.08
C ALA A 456 -3.28 0.66 26.32
N LEU A 457 -3.07 0.15 27.54
CA LEU A 457 -3.33 0.88 28.77
C LEU A 457 -2.51 2.17 28.85
N LYS A 458 -1.20 2.11 28.60
CA LYS A 458 -0.32 3.31 28.59
C LYS A 458 -0.75 4.30 27.51
N GLN A 459 -1.16 3.78 26.34
CA GLN A 459 -1.68 4.64 25.28
C GLN A 459 -2.98 5.36 25.70
N PHE A 460 -3.81 4.71 26.51
CA PHE A 460 -5.03 5.31 27.06
C PHE A 460 -4.71 6.36 28.14
N GLU A 461 -3.74 6.08 29.02
CA GLU A 461 -3.30 6.96 30.09
C GLU A 461 -2.45 8.14 29.60
N GLY A 462 -1.96 8.08 28.34
CA GLY A 462 -1.14 9.14 27.75
C GLY A 462 0.34 9.12 28.18
N GLU A 463 0.84 7.95 28.61
CA GLU A 463 2.22 7.72 29.07
C GLU A 463 3.20 7.27 27.96
#